data_c0ace5735df375141a3a44c8b86782e2
#
_entry.id   c0ace5735df375141a3a44c8b86782e2
#
_cell.length_a   1.000
_cell.length_b   1.000
_cell.length_c   1.000
_cell.angle_alpha   90.00
_cell.angle_beta   90.00
_cell.angle_gamma   90.00
#
_symmetry.space_group_name_H-M   'P 1'
#
loop_
_entity.id
_entity.type
_entity.pdbx_description
1 polymer ?
#
loop_
_entity_poly.entity_id
_entity_poly.type
_entity_poly.pdbx_seq_one_letter_code
_entity_poly.pdbx_strand_id
1 'polypeptide(L)'
;MPKLAGVDWIIEVVVERLDIKKLVFERVEQHRTPGTLVSSNTSGIPIKFMNEGRSKDFQEHFTVTHFFNPPRYLKLFEVVPGPNCKLDVVEFLMNYGTRFLGKSAVLAKDTPAFIGNRIGIFCIQSLFHQMKPMGLTVEEVD
;
A
#
# COMPACT_ATOMS: atom_id res chain seq x y z
N MET A 1 -22.96 -3.14 -0.15
CA MET A 1 -21.84 -3.82 -0.86
C MET A 1 -21.98 -5.35 -0.98
N PRO A 2 -23.16 -5.89 -1.36
CA PRO A 2 -23.37 -7.36 -1.36
C PRO A 2 -22.47 -8.14 -2.33
N LYS A 3 -21.87 -7.47 -3.32
CA LYS A 3 -20.93 -8.11 -4.27
C LYS A 3 -19.54 -8.44 -3.69
N LEU A 4 -19.27 -8.05 -2.44
CA LEU A 4 -18.00 -8.38 -1.77
C LEU A 4 -17.99 -9.79 -1.18
N ALA A 5 -19.17 -10.39 -1.02
CA ALA A 5 -19.26 -11.81 -0.65
C ALA A 5 -18.81 -12.66 -1.85
N GLY A 6 -17.86 -13.56 -1.63
CA GLY A 6 -17.38 -14.49 -2.67
C GLY A 6 -16.28 -13.96 -3.58
N VAL A 7 -15.62 -12.85 -3.21
CA VAL A 7 -14.35 -12.43 -3.83
C VAL A 7 -13.18 -12.86 -2.96
N ASP A 8 -12.04 -13.14 -3.59
CA ASP A 8 -10.84 -13.62 -2.88
C ASP A 8 -9.98 -12.47 -2.37
N TRP A 9 -9.96 -11.34 -3.07
CA TRP A 9 -9.17 -10.17 -2.73
C TRP A 9 -9.92 -8.86 -2.99
N ILE A 10 -9.91 -7.97 -2.00
CA ILE A 10 -10.50 -6.62 -2.05
C ILE A 10 -9.38 -5.59 -1.95
N ILE A 11 -9.23 -4.73 -2.95
CA ILE A 11 -8.24 -3.64 -2.95
C ILE A 11 -8.96 -2.31 -2.74
N GLU A 12 -8.62 -1.62 -1.66
CA GLU A 12 -9.11 -0.28 -1.37
C GLU A 12 -8.19 0.77 -2.02
N VAL A 13 -8.79 1.67 -2.81
CA VAL A 13 -8.11 2.74 -3.56
C VAL A 13 -8.83 4.09 -3.43
N VAL A 14 -9.54 4.30 -2.32
CA VAL A 14 -10.23 5.58 -2.09
C VAL A 14 -9.24 6.69 -1.74
N VAL A 15 -9.76 7.95 -1.67
CA VAL A 15 -8.95 9.12 -1.32
C VAL A 15 -8.12 8.90 -0.04
N GLU A 16 -6.92 9.50 0.00
CA GLU A 16 -5.93 9.32 1.08
C GLU A 16 -6.33 10.08 2.35
N ARG A 17 -7.44 9.64 2.95
CA ARG A 17 -8.00 10.17 4.20
C ARG A 17 -8.37 9.02 5.12
N LEU A 18 -7.80 9.00 6.32
CA LEU A 18 -7.98 7.93 7.30
C LEU A 18 -9.45 7.72 7.71
N ASP A 19 -10.18 8.82 7.94
CA ASP A 19 -11.60 8.77 8.30
C ASP A 19 -12.46 8.08 7.24
N ILE A 20 -12.22 8.39 5.96
CA ILE A 20 -12.92 7.77 4.84
C ILE A 20 -12.53 6.30 4.71
N LYS A 21 -11.23 5.97 4.83
CA LYS A 21 -10.77 4.57 4.77
C LYS A 21 -11.37 3.74 5.91
N LYS A 22 -11.43 4.25 7.14
CA LYS A 22 -12.08 3.56 8.28
C LYS A 22 -13.55 3.23 7.99
N LEU A 23 -14.32 4.17 7.42
CA LEU A 23 -15.71 3.95 7.02
C LEU A 23 -15.84 2.90 5.92
N VAL A 24 -14.93 2.90 4.96
CA VAL A 24 -14.91 1.90 3.88
C VAL A 24 -14.59 0.52 4.44
N PHE A 25 -13.56 0.40 5.30
CA PHE A 25 -13.19 -0.89 5.90
C PHE A 25 -14.27 -1.44 6.83
N GLU A 26 -14.99 -0.60 7.55
CA GLU A 26 -16.17 -1.02 8.31
C GLU A 26 -17.22 -1.68 7.42
N ARG A 27 -17.54 -1.05 6.29
CA ARG A 27 -18.48 -1.62 5.31
C ARG A 27 -17.94 -2.88 4.62
N VAL A 28 -16.65 -2.91 4.32
CA VAL A 28 -15.98 -4.10 3.76
C VAL A 28 -16.10 -5.27 4.74
N GLU A 29 -15.79 -5.04 6.01
CA GLU A 29 -15.84 -6.06 7.06
C GLU A 29 -17.24 -6.66 7.25
N GLN A 30 -18.29 -5.83 7.14
CA GLN A 30 -19.69 -6.27 7.22
C GLN A 30 -20.16 -7.13 6.04
N HIS A 31 -19.47 -7.08 4.89
CA HIS A 31 -19.97 -7.68 3.64
C HIS A 31 -19.00 -8.72 3.04
N ARG A 32 -17.73 -8.73 3.46
CA ARG A 32 -16.77 -9.73 2.99
C ARG A 32 -17.00 -11.09 3.64
N THR A 33 -16.59 -12.13 3.00
CA THR A 33 -16.48 -13.45 3.62
C THR A 33 -15.30 -13.45 4.60
N PRO A 34 -15.41 -14.08 5.80
CA PRO A 34 -14.24 -14.28 6.66
C PRO A 34 -13.09 -14.96 5.89
N GLY A 35 -11.87 -14.51 6.12
CA GLY A 35 -10.70 -14.99 5.39
C GLY A 35 -10.43 -14.30 4.05
N THR A 36 -11.36 -13.49 3.53
CA THR A 36 -11.09 -12.69 2.31
C THR A 36 -9.95 -11.72 2.56
N LEU A 37 -8.97 -11.71 1.67
CA LEU A 37 -7.86 -10.77 1.69
C LEU A 37 -8.35 -9.35 1.44
N VAL A 38 -7.92 -8.42 2.27
CA VAL A 38 -8.19 -6.98 2.11
C VAL A 38 -6.86 -6.24 2.05
N SER A 39 -6.70 -5.35 1.09
CA SER A 39 -5.53 -4.48 1.05
C SER A 39 -5.91 -3.02 0.78
N SER A 40 -5.07 -2.11 1.26
CA SER A 40 -5.13 -0.68 0.93
C SER A 40 -3.98 -0.32 -0.01
N ASN A 41 -4.25 0.54 -0.98
CA ASN A 41 -3.23 1.15 -1.83
C ASN A 41 -2.75 2.50 -1.26
N THR A 42 -2.81 2.66 0.06
CA THR A 42 -2.29 3.87 0.72
C THR A 42 -0.80 4.06 0.44
N SER A 43 -0.36 5.30 0.33
CA SER A 43 1.06 5.64 0.15
C SER A 43 1.81 5.92 1.44
N GLY A 44 1.10 5.96 2.60
CA GLY A 44 1.77 6.30 3.85
C GLY A 44 0.92 6.36 5.11
N ILE A 45 -0.38 6.06 5.05
CA ILE A 45 -1.18 5.94 6.27
C ILE A 45 -0.78 4.66 6.99
N PRO A 46 -0.29 4.74 8.25
CA PRO A 46 0.12 3.56 9.01
C PRO A 46 -1.00 2.54 9.19
N ILE A 47 -0.68 1.28 8.99
CA ILE A 47 -1.62 0.14 9.07
C ILE A 47 -2.33 0.09 10.41
N LYS A 48 -1.63 0.39 11.50
CA LYS A 48 -2.21 0.39 12.86
C LYS A 48 -3.47 1.25 12.97
N PHE A 49 -3.52 2.40 12.29
CA PHE A 49 -4.68 3.29 12.35
C PHE A 49 -5.86 2.77 11.51
N MET A 50 -5.58 2.05 10.42
CA MET A 50 -6.60 1.42 9.58
C MET A 50 -7.17 0.16 10.23
N ASN A 51 -6.35 -0.56 11.00
CA ASN A 51 -6.73 -1.78 11.72
C ASN A 51 -7.42 -1.52 13.07
N GLU A 52 -7.37 -0.29 13.58
CA GLU A 52 -7.97 0.07 14.85
C GLU A 52 -9.48 -0.25 14.88
N GLY A 53 -9.90 -1.03 15.88
CA GLY A 53 -11.30 -1.44 16.05
C GLY A 53 -11.78 -2.52 15.07
N ARG A 54 -10.92 -3.06 14.19
CA ARG A 54 -11.25 -4.15 13.28
C ARG A 54 -11.15 -5.51 13.99
N SER A 55 -11.92 -6.49 13.50
CA SER A 55 -11.88 -7.85 14.04
C SER A 55 -10.50 -8.50 13.85
N LYS A 56 -10.23 -9.52 14.65
CA LYS A 56 -9.00 -10.32 14.52
C LYS A 56 -8.86 -10.89 13.11
N ASP A 57 -9.93 -11.44 12.55
CA ASP A 57 -9.92 -11.99 11.19
C ASP A 57 -9.60 -10.93 10.14
N PHE A 58 -10.14 -9.70 10.28
CA PHE A 58 -9.77 -8.61 9.39
C PHE A 58 -8.28 -8.29 9.47
N GLN A 59 -7.75 -8.11 10.66
CA GLN A 59 -6.33 -7.76 10.88
C GLN A 59 -5.38 -8.85 10.38
N GLU A 60 -5.76 -10.12 10.51
CA GLU A 60 -4.99 -11.27 10.02
C GLU A 60 -4.94 -11.34 8.48
N HIS A 61 -5.95 -10.78 7.79
CA HIS A 61 -6.05 -10.79 6.33
C HIS A 61 -5.92 -9.39 5.71
N PHE A 62 -5.40 -8.40 6.47
CA PHE A 62 -5.22 -7.03 6.01
C PHE A 62 -3.74 -6.67 5.83
N THR A 63 -3.43 -6.02 4.70
CA THR A 63 -2.09 -5.54 4.38
C THR A 63 -2.17 -4.28 3.52
N VAL A 64 -1.06 -3.62 3.28
CA VAL A 64 -0.95 -2.62 2.21
C VAL A 64 -0.33 -3.27 0.98
N THR A 65 -0.92 -3.00 -0.18
CA THR A 65 -0.39 -3.35 -1.50
C THR A 65 -0.22 -2.07 -2.29
N HIS A 66 1.00 -1.55 -2.30
CA HIS A 66 1.28 -0.24 -2.88
C HIS A 66 1.76 -0.39 -4.31
N PHE A 67 0.92 0.08 -5.24
CA PHE A 67 1.22 0.19 -6.66
C PHE A 67 1.71 1.60 -6.97
N PHE A 68 2.58 1.72 -7.96
CA PHE A 68 3.06 3.01 -8.45
C PHE A 68 2.36 3.42 -9.73
N ASN A 69 1.99 4.67 -9.85
CA ASN A 69 1.32 5.22 -11.02
C ASN A 69 2.32 5.50 -12.16
N PRO A 70 1.97 5.14 -13.40
CA PRO A 70 0.80 4.37 -13.80
C PRO A 70 0.98 2.86 -13.55
N PRO A 71 0.03 2.21 -12.85
CA PRO A 71 0.23 0.84 -12.34
C PRO A 71 0.39 -0.21 -13.45
N ARG A 72 -0.07 0.08 -14.65
CA ARG A 72 0.12 -0.81 -15.81
C ARG A 72 1.59 -0.93 -16.21
N TYR A 73 2.37 0.13 -16.07
CA TYR A 73 3.74 0.22 -16.60
C TYR A 73 4.79 0.08 -15.52
N LEU A 74 4.60 0.71 -14.36
CA LEU A 74 5.56 0.64 -13.27
C LEU A 74 5.51 -0.73 -12.60
N LYS A 75 6.67 -1.36 -12.50
CA LYS A 75 6.79 -2.75 -12.02
C LYS A 75 6.84 -2.86 -10.50
N LEU A 76 7.27 -1.83 -9.79
CA LEU A 76 7.39 -1.88 -8.34
C LEU A 76 6.02 -2.13 -7.69
N PHE A 77 5.99 -3.10 -6.79
CA PHE A 77 4.82 -3.50 -6.02
C PHE A 77 5.27 -3.79 -4.59
N GLU A 78 4.94 -2.90 -3.68
CA GLU A 78 5.31 -3.05 -2.28
C GLU A 78 4.20 -3.76 -1.52
N VAL A 79 4.53 -4.83 -0.83
CA VAL A 79 3.66 -5.54 0.10
C VAL A 79 4.09 -5.17 1.51
N VAL A 80 3.19 -4.55 2.27
CA VAL A 80 3.47 -4.03 3.62
C VAL A 80 2.52 -4.69 4.61
N PRO A 81 2.94 -5.76 5.30
CA PRO A 81 2.10 -6.44 6.26
C PRO A 81 1.93 -5.64 7.54
N GLY A 82 0.74 -5.69 8.10
CA GLY A 82 0.49 -5.26 9.47
C GLY A 82 1.03 -6.25 10.51
N PRO A 83 1.10 -5.85 11.79
CA PRO A 83 1.70 -6.68 12.85
C PRO A 83 0.97 -8.01 13.08
N ASN A 84 -0.30 -8.09 12.72
CA ASN A 84 -1.15 -9.28 12.89
C ASN A 84 -1.43 -10.01 11.58
N CYS A 85 -0.86 -9.54 10.45
CA CYS A 85 -1.07 -10.14 9.15
C CYS A 85 -0.46 -11.55 9.08
N LYS A 86 -1.21 -12.50 8.58
CA LYS A 86 -0.76 -13.88 8.38
C LYS A 86 0.33 -13.97 7.32
N LEU A 87 1.28 -14.87 7.54
CA LEU A 87 2.41 -15.08 6.62
C LEU A 87 1.95 -15.60 5.25
N ASP A 88 0.97 -16.49 5.22
CA ASP A 88 0.40 -17.03 3.98
C ASP A 88 -0.24 -15.96 3.09
N VAL A 89 -0.84 -14.92 3.69
CA VAL A 89 -1.35 -13.74 2.97
C VAL A 89 -0.21 -12.98 2.29
N VAL A 90 0.89 -12.79 3.01
CA VAL A 90 2.08 -12.11 2.47
C VAL A 90 2.69 -12.91 1.32
N GLU A 91 2.89 -14.21 1.53
CA GLU A 91 3.43 -15.13 0.54
C GLU A 91 2.56 -15.19 -0.71
N PHE A 92 1.24 -15.27 -0.53
CA PHE A 92 0.29 -15.20 -1.65
C PHE A 92 0.48 -13.92 -2.48
N LEU A 93 0.50 -12.75 -1.84
CA LEU A 93 0.63 -11.47 -2.53
C LEU A 93 1.96 -11.30 -3.25
N MET A 94 3.06 -11.72 -2.63
CA MET A 94 4.39 -11.70 -3.25
C MET A 94 4.43 -12.58 -4.51
N ASN A 95 3.88 -13.80 -4.40
CA ASN A 95 3.81 -14.73 -5.53
C ASN A 95 2.84 -14.23 -6.62
N TYR A 96 1.64 -13.79 -6.24
CA TYR A 96 0.63 -13.30 -7.17
C TYR A 96 1.12 -12.05 -7.91
N GLY A 97 1.70 -11.10 -7.18
CA GLY A 97 2.30 -9.90 -7.76
C GLY A 97 3.35 -10.22 -8.81
N THR A 98 4.23 -11.15 -8.52
CA THR A 98 5.33 -11.53 -9.42
C THR A 98 4.84 -12.36 -10.62
N ARG A 99 4.06 -13.42 -10.36
CA ARG A 99 3.72 -14.41 -11.39
C ARG A 99 2.56 -13.98 -12.29
N PHE A 100 1.54 -13.32 -11.73
CA PHE A 100 0.31 -13.02 -12.45
C PHE A 100 0.19 -11.55 -12.85
N LEU A 101 0.68 -10.62 -12.00
CA LEU A 101 0.64 -9.20 -12.30
C LEU A 101 1.91 -8.71 -13.02
N GLY A 102 2.95 -9.54 -13.16
CA GLY A 102 4.21 -9.16 -13.81
C GLY A 102 4.96 -8.05 -13.08
N LYS A 103 4.77 -7.95 -11.75
CA LYS A 103 5.40 -6.96 -10.90
C LYS A 103 6.70 -7.46 -10.28
N SER A 104 7.53 -6.52 -9.87
CA SER A 104 8.64 -6.76 -8.95
C SER A 104 8.12 -6.55 -7.53
N ALA A 105 7.66 -7.63 -6.92
CA ALA A 105 7.11 -7.60 -5.57
C ALA A 105 8.23 -7.48 -4.54
N VAL A 106 8.09 -6.53 -3.61
CA VAL A 106 9.06 -6.25 -2.55
C VAL A 106 8.34 -6.20 -1.21
N LEU A 107 8.86 -6.92 -0.23
CA LEU A 107 8.37 -6.86 1.14
C LEU A 107 8.90 -5.59 1.81
N ALA A 108 8.00 -4.71 2.24
CA ALA A 108 8.34 -3.47 2.90
C ALA A 108 7.82 -3.43 4.35
N LYS A 109 8.42 -2.57 5.17
CA LYS A 109 7.97 -2.31 6.54
C LYS A 109 6.93 -1.19 6.56
N ASP A 110 6.02 -1.22 7.54
CA ASP A 110 5.07 -0.12 7.81
C ASP A 110 5.80 1.09 8.40
N THR A 111 6.55 1.77 7.53
CA THR A 111 7.31 3.00 7.83
C THR A 111 6.87 4.10 6.88
N PRO A 112 6.99 5.40 7.25
CA PRO A 112 6.56 6.50 6.40
C PRO A 112 7.15 6.41 4.98
N ALA A 113 6.27 6.51 3.97
CA ALA A 113 6.59 6.46 2.53
C ALA A 113 7.20 5.12 2.05
N PHE A 114 7.14 4.06 2.84
CA PHE A 114 7.65 2.70 2.58
C PHE A 114 9.08 2.69 2.02
N ILE A 115 9.33 2.09 0.85
CA ILE A 115 10.67 2.03 0.21
C ILE A 115 10.75 3.00 -0.96
N GLY A 116 9.89 2.85 -1.97
CA GLY A 116 10.03 3.59 -3.23
C GLY A 116 9.84 5.09 -3.08
N ASN A 117 8.76 5.52 -2.45
CA ASN A 117 8.52 6.93 -2.19
C ASN A 117 9.58 7.53 -1.25
N ARG A 118 10.06 6.77 -0.28
CA ARG A 118 11.10 7.22 0.65
C ARG A 118 12.43 7.49 -0.08
N ILE A 119 12.83 6.59 -0.97
CA ILE A 119 14.02 6.78 -1.81
C ILE A 119 13.83 7.96 -2.76
N GLY A 120 12.68 8.03 -3.44
CA GLY A 120 12.36 9.12 -4.37
C GLY A 120 12.40 10.50 -3.70
N ILE A 121 11.74 10.65 -2.55
CA ILE A 121 11.74 11.90 -1.78
C ILE A 121 13.16 12.24 -1.31
N PHE A 122 13.94 11.27 -0.85
CA PHE A 122 15.33 11.49 -0.47
C PHE A 122 16.17 12.00 -1.64
N CYS A 123 16.03 11.39 -2.83
CA CYS A 123 16.73 11.83 -4.04
C CYS A 123 16.36 13.27 -4.43
N ILE A 124 15.07 13.60 -4.43
CA ILE A 124 14.59 14.96 -4.74
C ILE A 124 15.12 15.97 -3.72
N GLN A 125 15.06 15.66 -2.43
CA GLN A 125 15.58 16.55 -1.38
C GLN A 125 17.10 16.74 -1.49
N SER A 126 17.83 15.67 -1.79
CA SER A 126 19.28 15.72 -2.00
C SER A 126 19.63 16.60 -3.20
N LEU A 127 18.86 16.50 -4.29
CA LEU A 127 19.02 17.34 -5.47
C LEU A 127 18.83 18.82 -5.12
N PHE A 128 17.72 19.20 -4.48
CA PHE A 128 17.47 20.58 -4.05
C PHE A 128 18.56 21.12 -3.11
N HIS A 129 19.07 20.25 -2.24
CA HIS A 129 20.15 20.62 -1.33
C HIS A 129 21.46 20.96 -2.08
N GLN A 130 21.75 20.26 -3.17
CA GLN A 130 22.93 20.52 -4.00
C GLN A 130 22.73 21.71 -4.96
N MET A 131 21.53 21.91 -5.50
CA MET A 131 21.22 23.03 -6.39
C MET A 131 21.49 24.40 -5.75
N LYS A 132 21.11 24.54 -4.48
CA LYS A 132 21.20 25.82 -3.76
C LYS A 132 22.62 26.40 -3.70
N PRO A 133 23.67 25.69 -3.27
CA PRO A 133 25.04 26.20 -3.27
C PRO A 133 25.62 26.38 -4.67
N MET A 134 25.12 25.66 -5.68
CA MET A 134 25.56 25.76 -7.08
C MET A 134 24.86 26.90 -7.83
N GLY A 135 23.85 27.53 -7.26
CA GLY A 135 23.08 28.60 -7.89
C GLY A 135 22.23 28.16 -9.08
N LEU A 136 21.94 26.83 -9.17
CA LEU A 136 21.17 26.28 -10.28
C LEU A 136 19.67 26.47 -10.07
N THR A 137 18.96 26.71 -11.18
CA THR A 137 17.50 26.73 -11.23
C THR A 137 16.93 25.31 -11.43
N VAL A 138 15.61 25.17 -11.25
CA VAL A 138 14.91 23.88 -11.49
C VAL A 138 15.01 23.50 -12.96
N GLU A 139 14.88 24.48 -13.86
CA GLU A 139 14.94 24.30 -15.32
C GLU A 139 16.32 23.88 -15.83
N GLU A 140 17.39 24.24 -15.09
CA GLU A 140 18.76 23.84 -15.44
C GLU A 140 19.10 22.41 -15.00
N VAL A 141 18.29 21.83 -14.12
CA VAL A 141 18.52 20.51 -13.53
C VAL A 141 17.57 19.46 -14.10
N ASP A 142 16.41 19.86 -14.62
CA ASP A 142 15.41 18.98 -15.21
C ASP A 142 15.83 18.58 -16.64
#